data_0b27e02936a834e2b3c7533b366b0209
#
_entry.id   0b27e02936a834e2b3c7533b366b0209
#
_cell.length_a   1.000
_cell.length_b   1.000
_cell.length_c   1.000
_cell.angle_alpha   90.00
_cell.angle_beta   90.00
_cell.angle_gamma   90.00
#
_symmetry.space_group_name_H-M   'P 1'
#
loop_
_entity.id
_entity.type
_entity.pdbx_description
1 polymer ?
#
loop_
_entity_poly.entity_id
_entity_poly.type
_entity_poly.pdbx_seq_one_letter_code
_entity_poly.pdbx_strand_id
1 'polypeptide(L)'
;MYKTLCKTLLFLIALALLMPIAMAGPQGPQGQERKPLDIYYIDTEGGKAVLFVSPTGETLLYDTGTGGDSNRDLDRVLAVIKAANLPIQQLDHVIVSHYHGDHAGNAASLADKLPIRNFYDHGGWTVELQTNRAAAFNAYRQIREKAHVTVPKPGGKIPVTGFDITVVANAGELITSPLSGMPGAGTPNPLCRQFVPKVQDATPENYYAIGTVIRYGNFRMLDLSDLTWNQEKELVCPNNLLGANFDVYNTTRHGTDFAGSPVLVHAARPRVAVMNNSPGKGGTPETFKIVRSSPGLLDFWQLHYSENVGKDINSPDQFIANMDSSPTNHPAHFIKLSARTDGSFTVTNERTGFSKEYPAPKTSTSAAPGSKRLASASR
;
A
#
# COMPACT_ATOMS: atom_id res chain seq x y z
N MET A 1 -83.16 28.76 -45.47
CA MET A 1 -84.41 28.49 -44.72
C MET A 1 -84.09 27.65 -43.49
N TYR A 2 -84.25 28.21 -42.35
CA TYR A 2 -84.78 27.67 -41.09
C TYR A 2 -84.46 26.18 -40.77
N LYS A 3 -83.98 25.84 -39.65
CA LYS A 3 -84.24 25.88 -38.21
C LYS A 3 -83.47 24.71 -37.59
N THR A 4 -83.10 24.47 -36.42
CA THR A 4 -83.42 24.99 -35.09
C THR A 4 -82.41 24.33 -34.10
N LEU A 5 -82.03 25.02 -33.06
CA LEU A 5 -81.30 24.58 -31.88
C LEU A 5 -81.82 23.31 -31.22
N CYS A 6 -80.90 22.50 -30.67
CA CYS A 6 -81.17 21.82 -29.41
C CYS A 6 -79.88 21.79 -28.57
N LYS A 7 -79.97 22.46 -27.42
CA LYS A 7 -78.92 22.49 -26.39
C LYS A 7 -79.06 21.21 -25.56
N THR A 8 -77.99 20.46 -25.43
CA THR A 8 -77.83 19.47 -24.36
C THR A 8 -76.57 19.77 -23.58
N LEU A 9 -76.73 20.20 -22.35
CA LEU A 9 -75.75 20.51 -21.36
C LEU A 9 -75.23 19.21 -20.74
N LEU A 10 -73.98 18.81 -21.04
CA LEU A 10 -73.30 17.70 -20.39
C LEU A 10 -72.42 18.22 -19.28
N PHE A 11 -72.84 17.95 -18.03
CA PHE A 11 -72.03 18.13 -16.85
C PHE A 11 -70.85 17.14 -16.82
N LEU A 12 -69.63 17.59 -17.06
CA LEU A 12 -68.45 16.82 -16.81
C LEU A 12 -67.98 17.07 -15.36
N ILE A 13 -68.19 16.05 -14.49
CA ILE A 13 -67.65 16.00 -13.16
C ILE A 13 -66.18 15.69 -13.30
N ALA A 14 -65.32 16.68 -13.04
CA ALA A 14 -63.89 16.48 -12.96
C ALA A 14 -63.56 15.91 -11.55
N LEU A 15 -63.28 14.60 -11.50
CA LEU A 15 -62.74 13.93 -10.31
C LEU A 15 -61.25 14.26 -10.19
N ALA A 16 -60.87 15.23 -9.41
CA ALA A 16 -59.49 15.59 -9.11
C ALA A 16 -58.92 14.49 -8.19
N LEU A 17 -58.10 13.57 -8.76
CA LEU A 17 -57.23 12.68 -8.02
C LEU A 17 -56.14 13.49 -7.32
N LEU A 18 -56.31 13.74 -6.03
CA LEU A 18 -55.24 14.20 -5.15
C LEU A 18 -54.19 13.11 -4.98
N MET A 19 -53.16 13.10 -5.82
CA MET A 19 -51.94 12.37 -5.53
C MET A 19 -51.16 13.09 -4.40
N PRO A 20 -50.72 12.36 -3.37
CA PRO A 20 -49.86 12.95 -2.36
C PRO A 20 -48.53 13.31 -3.00
N ILE A 21 -48.22 14.58 -3.06
CA ILE A 21 -46.84 15.04 -3.36
C ILE A 21 -45.96 14.60 -2.20
N ALA A 22 -45.21 13.52 -2.40
CA ALA A 22 -44.13 13.15 -1.51
C ALA A 22 -43.10 14.28 -1.55
N MET A 23 -43.09 15.12 -0.54
CA MET A 23 -42.01 16.07 -0.35
C MET A 23 -40.74 15.27 -0.13
N ALA A 24 -39.87 15.21 -1.15
CA ALA A 24 -38.49 14.80 -0.99
C ALA A 24 -37.87 15.80 0.02
N GLY A 25 -37.53 15.31 1.20
CA GLY A 25 -36.75 16.08 2.17
C GLY A 25 -35.44 16.57 1.53
N PRO A 26 -34.84 17.65 2.04
CA PRO A 26 -33.58 18.14 1.50
C PRO A 26 -32.56 17.01 1.54
N GLN A 27 -32.17 16.54 0.36
CA GLN A 27 -31.00 15.67 0.22
C GLN A 27 -29.84 16.52 0.73
N GLY A 28 -29.26 16.13 1.87
CA GLY A 28 -28.02 16.71 2.33
C GLY A 28 -26.99 16.64 1.22
N PRO A 29 -25.95 17.49 1.20
CA PRO A 29 -24.97 17.53 0.12
C PRO A 29 -24.48 16.12 -0.11
N GLN A 30 -24.76 15.57 -1.30
CA GLN A 30 -24.20 14.31 -1.76
C GLN A 30 -22.69 14.51 -1.69
N GLY A 31 -22.04 13.82 -0.74
CA GLY A 31 -20.62 13.95 -0.50
C GLY A 31 -19.91 13.67 -1.81
N GLN A 32 -19.19 14.66 -2.32
CA GLN A 32 -18.38 14.53 -3.51
C GLN A 32 -17.48 13.31 -3.30
N GLU A 33 -17.64 12.25 -4.10
CA GLU A 33 -16.89 11.01 -3.96
C GLU A 33 -15.40 11.37 -4.00
N ARG A 34 -14.70 11.14 -2.89
CA ARG A 34 -13.29 11.49 -2.81
C ARG A 34 -12.53 10.64 -3.83
N LYS A 35 -11.63 11.29 -4.58
CA LYS A 35 -10.74 10.56 -5.50
C LYS A 35 -10.02 9.45 -4.75
N PRO A 36 -9.74 8.30 -5.39
CA PRO A 36 -8.99 7.22 -4.77
C PRO A 36 -7.55 7.64 -4.42
N LEU A 37 -6.94 6.93 -3.50
CA LEU A 37 -5.49 6.86 -3.36
C LEU A 37 -5.01 5.81 -4.37
N ASP A 38 -4.31 6.24 -5.41
CA ASP A 38 -3.74 5.35 -6.41
C ASP A 38 -2.29 4.98 -6.03
N ILE A 39 -1.98 3.68 -6.10
CA ILE A 39 -0.67 3.11 -5.75
C ILE A 39 -0.21 2.26 -6.93
N TYR A 40 0.98 2.55 -7.45
CA TYR A 40 1.57 1.84 -8.57
C TYR A 40 2.82 1.10 -8.11
N TYR A 41 2.80 -0.22 -8.18
CA TYR A 41 3.95 -1.08 -7.95
C TYR A 41 4.70 -1.21 -9.27
N ILE A 42 5.88 -0.60 -9.34
CA ILE A 42 6.67 -0.47 -10.57
C ILE A 42 7.65 -1.62 -10.65
N ASP A 43 7.74 -2.24 -11.82
CA ASP A 43 8.71 -3.30 -12.06
C ASP A 43 10.13 -2.73 -12.12
N THR A 44 10.96 -3.11 -11.15
CA THR A 44 12.37 -2.75 -11.02
C THR A 44 13.27 -3.98 -10.88
N GLU A 45 12.81 -5.13 -11.42
CA GLU A 45 13.60 -6.39 -11.47
C GLU A 45 14.15 -6.81 -10.10
N GLY A 46 13.28 -6.81 -9.09
CA GLY A 46 13.64 -7.18 -7.73
C GLY A 46 14.30 -6.07 -6.92
N GLY A 47 14.19 -4.83 -7.36
CA GLY A 47 14.31 -3.65 -6.55
C GLY A 47 12.95 -3.21 -6.03
N LYS A 48 12.86 -1.97 -5.56
CA LYS A 48 11.59 -1.39 -5.12
C LYS A 48 11.41 0.01 -5.69
N ALA A 49 10.23 0.24 -6.28
CA ALA A 49 9.72 1.57 -6.57
C ALA A 49 8.18 1.51 -6.51
N VAL A 50 7.58 2.27 -5.60
CA VAL A 50 6.12 2.33 -5.44
C VAL A 50 5.69 3.78 -5.46
N LEU A 51 4.91 4.15 -6.49
CA LEU A 51 4.39 5.51 -6.63
C LEU A 51 2.99 5.60 -6.00
N PHE A 52 2.82 6.54 -5.09
CA PHE A 52 1.55 6.92 -4.52
C PHE A 52 1.09 8.24 -5.13
N VAL A 53 -0.15 8.28 -5.57
CA VAL A 53 -0.82 9.47 -6.06
C VAL A 53 -1.97 9.75 -5.12
N SER A 54 -1.86 10.82 -4.37
CA SER A 54 -2.86 11.19 -3.37
C SER A 54 -4.16 11.65 -4.03
N PRO A 55 -5.29 11.60 -3.30
CA PRO A 55 -6.56 12.16 -3.78
C PRO A 55 -6.49 13.64 -4.16
N THR A 56 -5.51 14.37 -3.63
CA THR A 56 -5.26 15.80 -3.93
C THR A 56 -4.32 16.00 -5.13
N GLY A 57 -3.71 14.92 -5.63
CA GLY A 57 -2.73 14.95 -6.71
C GLY A 57 -1.27 15.07 -6.25
N GLU A 58 -1.02 15.18 -4.93
CA GLU A 58 0.34 15.15 -4.38
C GLU A 58 0.95 13.75 -4.54
N THR A 59 2.24 13.70 -4.83
CA THR A 59 2.95 12.48 -5.20
C THR A 59 3.98 12.07 -4.16
N LEU A 60 4.08 10.75 -3.93
CA LEU A 60 5.16 10.16 -3.16
C LEU A 60 5.70 8.94 -3.89
N LEU A 61 7.00 8.92 -4.14
CA LEU A 61 7.71 7.75 -4.63
C LEU A 61 8.44 7.09 -3.46
N TYR A 62 8.15 5.82 -3.20
CA TYR A 62 8.81 5.03 -2.17
C TYR A 62 9.83 4.11 -2.83
N ASP A 63 11.11 4.43 -2.65
CA ASP A 63 12.28 3.90 -3.35
C ASP A 63 12.30 4.17 -4.86
N THR A 64 13.44 3.98 -5.50
CA THR A 64 13.69 4.45 -6.87
C THR A 64 14.18 3.34 -7.81
N GLY A 65 14.22 2.09 -7.33
CA GLY A 65 14.69 0.95 -8.10
C GLY A 65 16.20 0.88 -8.24
N THR A 66 16.63 -0.04 -9.10
CA THR A 66 18.04 -0.34 -9.34
C THR A 66 18.66 0.69 -10.28
N GLY A 67 19.72 1.35 -9.84
CA GLY A 67 20.53 2.23 -10.67
C GLY A 67 21.47 1.46 -11.59
N GLY A 68 22.09 2.17 -12.52
CA GLY A 68 23.10 1.62 -13.41
C GLY A 68 23.13 2.30 -14.77
N ASP A 69 24.02 1.86 -15.63
CA ASP A 69 24.30 2.48 -16.94
C ASP A 69 23.11 2.37 -17.93
N SER A 70 22.18 1.43 -17.71
CA SER A 70 21.07 1.20 -18.65
C SER A 70 19.88 2.16 -18.47
N ASN A 71 19.82 2.93 -17.39
CA ASN A 71 18.64 3.73 -16.99
C ASN A 71 17.30 2.96 -16.98
N ARG A 72 17.34 1.63 -17.02
CA ARG A 72 16.16 0.77 -17.18
C ARG A 72 15.04 1.12 -16.19
N ASP A 73 15.36 1.11 -14.92
CA ASP A 73 14.33 1.33 -13.88
C ASP A 73 13.92 2.79 -13.79
N LEU A 74 14.83 3.72 -14.11
CA LEU A 74 14.48 5.13 -14.26
C LEU A 74 13.42 5.34 -15.35
N ASP A 75 13.62 4.74 -16.52
CA ASP A 75 12.69 4.85 -17.64
C ASP A 75 11.33 4.21 -17.29
N ARG A 76 11.32 3.10 -16.53
CA ARG A 76 10.11 2.45 -16.03
C ARG A 76 9.36 3.33 -15.02
N VAL A 77 10.06 3.95 -14.09
CA VAL A 77 9.47 4.92 -13.15
C VAL A 77 8.85 6.09 -13.91
N LEU A 78 9.57 6.68 -14.87
CA LEU A 78 9.06 7.78 -15.67
C LEU A 78 7.87 7.37 -16.56
N ALA A 79 7.88 6.15 -17.10
CA ALA A 79 6.75 5.60 -17.86
C ALA A 79 5.50 5.47 -17.01
N VAL A 80 5.59 4.99 -15.78
CA VAL A 80 4.46 4.87 -14.85
C VAL A 80 3.96 6.25 -14.42
N ILE A 81 4.85 7.20 -14.14
CA ILE A 81 4.49 8.60 -13.87
C ILE A 81 3.66 9.17 -15.02
N LYS A 82 4.07 8.92 -16.27
CA LYS A 82 3.32 9.31 -17.46
C LYS A 82 1.98 8.58 -17.58
N ALA A 83 1.96 7.25 -17.30
CA ALA A 83 0.75 6.43 -17.35
C ALA A 83 -0.29 6.83 -16.30
N ALA A 84 0.16 7.34 -15.14
CA ALA A 84 -0.71 7.90 -14.12
C ALA A 84 -1.47 9.17 -14.60
N ASN A 85 -1.15 9.65 -15.80
CA ASN A 85 -1.77 10.81 -16.45
C ASN A 85 -1.80 12.07 -15.57
N LEU A 86 -0.75 12.23 -14.79
CA LEU A 86 -0.59 13.41 -13.95
C LEU A 86 0.31 14.41 -14.69
N PRO A 87 0.02 15.69 -14.60
CA PRO A 87 0.91 16.75 -15.07
C PRO A 87 2.10 16.86 -14.10
N ILE A 88 2.84 15.74 -13.92
CA ILE A 88 3.95 15.69 -12.96
C ILE A 88 5.12 16.45 -13.53
N GLN A 89 5.30 17.66 -13.05
CA GLN A 89 6.48 18.48 -13.32
C GLN A 89 7.50 18.35 -12.20
N GLN A 90 7.14 17.71 -11.09
CA GLN A 90 7.99 17.45 -9.92
C GLN A 90 7.43 16.28 -9.12
N LEU A 91 8.26 15.62 -8.32
CA LEU A 91 7.83 14.74 -7.24
C LEU A 91 7.79 15.53 -5.94
N ASP A 92 6.68 15.44 -5.20
CA ASP A 92 6.54 16.17 -3.94
C ASP A 92 7.34 15.51 -2.82
N HIS A 93 7.36 14.18 -2.80
CA HIS A 93 8.02 13.38 -1.79
C HIS A 93 8.73 12.16 -2.39
N VAL A 94 9.94 11.88 -1.94
CA VAL A 94 10.67 10.64 -2.22
C VAL A 94 11.17 10.05 -0.90
N ILE A 95 10.81 8.81 -0.61
CA ILE A 95 11.41 8.02 0.46
C ILE A 95 12.53 7.20 -0.16
N VAL A 96 13.74 7.34 0.36
CA VAL A 96 14.84 6.41 0.14
C VAL A 96 14.94 5.58 1.41
N SER A 97 14.34 4.39 1.38
CA SER A 97 14.16 3.58 2.59
C SER A 97 15.49 3.19 3.22
N HIS A 98 16.44 2.83 2.39
CA HIS A 98 17.84 2.54 2.73
C HIS A 98 18.70 2.64 1.48
N TYR A 99 20.02 2.53 1.62
CA TYR A 99 20.93 2.93 0.55
C TYR A 99 21.44 1.79 -0.32
N HIS A 100 20.82 0.61 -0.30
CA HIS A 100 21.12 -0.41 -1.30
C HIS A 100 20.78 0.07 -2.71
N GLY A 101 21.53 -0.42 -3.68
CA GLY A 101 21.45 0.03 -5.08
C GLY A 101 20.09 -0.25 -5.74
N ASP A 102 19.35 -1.22 -5.25
CA ASP A 102 18.02 -1.60 -5.74
C ASP A 102 16.87 -0.80 -5.08
N HIS A 103 17.20 0.15 -4.18
CA HIS A 103 16.30 1.11 -3.56
C HIS A 103 16.67 2.56 -3.85
N ALA A 104 17.93 2.93 -3.61
CA ALA A 104 18.45 4.28 -3.82
C ALA A 104 19.02 4.51 -5.23
N GLY A 105 19.09 3.46 -6.06
CA GLY A 105 19.94 3.42 -7.25
C GLY A 105 19.65 4.50 -8.29
N ASN A 106 18.40 4.86 -8.49
CA ASN A 106 18.02 5.89 -9.45
C ASN A 106 17.71 7.25 -8.82
N ALA A 107 17.90 7.44 -7.52
CA ALA A 107 17.51 8.68 -6.86
C ALA A 107 18.20 9.92 -7.48
N ALA A 108 19.49 9.81 -7.80
CA ALA A 108 20.24 10.89 -8.46
C ALA A 108 19.74 11.14 -9.88
N SER A 109 19.67 10.09 -10.70
CA SER A 109 19.23 10.22 -12.10
C SER A 109 17.77 10.70 -12.21
N LEU A 110 16.93 10.34 -11.25
CA LEU A 110 15.54 10.82 -11.18
C LEU A 110 15.52 12.32 -10.84
N ALA A 111 16.33 12.77 -9.88
CA ALA A 111 16.44 14.18 -9.52
C ALA A 111 16.96 15.06 -10.67
N ASP A 112 17.76 14.51 -11.57
CA ASP A 112 18.20 15.19 -12.79
C ASP A 112 17.06 15.32 -13.83
N LYS A 113 16.06 14.46 -13.80
CA LYS A 113 14.92 14.47 -14.74
C LYS A 113 13.70 15.22 -14.20
N LEU A 114 13.45 15.11 -12.89
CA LEU A 114 12.32 15.71 -12.23
C LEU A 114 12.76 16.37 -10.94
N PRO A 115 12.43 17.65 -10.68
CA PRO A 115 12.62 18.25 -9.38
C PRO A 115 11.95 17.41 -8.29
N ILE A 116 12.66 17.19 -7.18
CA ILE A 116 12.15 16.50 -6.01
C ILE A 116 12.11 17.50 -4.87
N ARG A 117 10.92 17.71 -4.27
CA ARG A 117 10.74 18.73 -3.25
C ARG A 117 11.28 18.27 -1.89
N ASN A 118 10.99 17.04 -1.49
CA ASN A 118 11.36 16.52 -0.18
C ASN A 118 11.89 15.10 -0.29
N PHE A 119 13.01 14.84 0.37
CA PHE A 119 13.52 13.48 0.58
C PHE A 119 13.32 13.05 2.03
N TYR A 120 13.12 11.77 2.24
CA TYR A 120 13.08 11.11 3.54
C TYR A 120 14.01 9.92 3.51
N ASP A 121 14.96 9.85 4.45
CA ASP A 121 15.93 8.75 4.53
C ASP A 121 16.29 8.41 5.98
N HIS A 122 17.17 7.44 6.18
CA HIS A 122 17.57 7.03 7.52
C HIS A 122 18.77 7.85 8.09
N GLY A 123 19.33 8.78 7.36
CA GLY A 123 20.33 9.75 7.81
C GLY A 123 21.75 9.23 7.80
N GLY A 124 22.12 8.39 8.73
CA GLY A 124 23.50 7.94 8.95
C GLY A 124 24.05 7.05 7.84
N TRP A 125 25.38 6.98 7.76
CA TRP A 125 26.08 6.12 6.83
C TRP A 125 26.53 4.84 7.51
N THR A 126 26.17 3.69 6.95
CA THR A 126 26.57 2.40 7.51
C THR A 126 27.98 2.00 7.08
N VAL A 127 28.62 1.12 7.85
CA VAL A 127 29.95 0.59 7.51
C VAL A 127 29.94 -0.18 6.19
N GLU A 128 28.84 -0.85 5.87
CA GLU A 128 28.67 -1.59 4.63
C GLU A 128 28.85 -0.71 3.39
N LEU A 129 28.29 0.50 3.43
CA LEU A 129 28.35 1.44 2.33
C LEU A 129 29.72 2.09 2.12
N GLN A 130 30.62 1.93 3.10
CA GLN A 130 31.99 2.42 2.98
C GLN A 130 32.90 1.49 2.15
N THR A 131 32.43 0.27 1.82
CA THR A 131 33.27 -0.73 1.15
C THR A 131 33.01 -0.85 -0.36
N ASN A 132 32.14 -1.72 -0.81
CA ASN A 132 32.11 -2.12 -2.24
C ASN A 132 30.79 -1.82 -2.97
N ARG A 133 29.74 -1.32 -2.30
CA ARG A 133 28.43 -1.03 -2.89
C ARG A 133 28.16 0.48 -3.03
N ALA A 134 29.23 1.24 -3.11
CA ALA A 134 29.17 2.68 -2.91
C ALA A 134 28.67 3.52 -4.09
N ALA A 135 28.52 2.98 -5.30
CA ALA A 135 28.23 3.82 -6.47
C ALA A 135 26.86 4.52 -6.37
N ALA A 136 25.77 3.76 -6.15
CA ALA A 136 24.43 4.33 -5.99
C ALA A 136 24.35 5.25 -4.77
N PHE A 137 24.94 4.85 -3.68
CA PHE A 137 25.07 5.63 -2.46
C PHE A 137 25.81 6.95 -2.69
N ASN A 138 26.96 6.92 -3.35
CA ASN A 138 27.75 8.13 -3.61
C ASN A 138 27.00 9.11 -4.52
N ALA A 139 26.26 8.62 -5.51
CA ALA A 139 25.41 9.43 -6.36
C ALA A 139 24.27 10.07 -5.53
N TYR A 140 23.56 9.28 -4.73
CA TYR A 140 22.50 9.80 -3.85
C TYR A 140 23.04 10.81 -2.85
N ARG A 141 24.20 10.56 -2.24
CA ARG A 141 24.82 11.48 -1.29
C ARG A 141 25.02 12.88 -1.88
N GLN A 142 25.43 12.98 -3.14
CA GLN A 142 25.67 14.26 -3.79
C GLN A 142 24.41 15.11 -3.93
N ILE A 143 23.28 14.49 -4.22
CA ILE A 143 21.99 15.19 -4.28
C ILE A 143 21.44 15.46 -2.89
N ARG A 144 21.61 14.51 -1.97
CA ARG A 144 21.17 14.61 -0.58
C ARG A 144 21.75 15.84 0.13
N GLU A 145 23.02 16.12 -0.09
CA GLU A 145 23.72 17.28 0.50
C GLU A 145 23.15 18.63 0.05
N LYS A 146 22.42 18.68 -1.07
CA LYS A 146 21.81 19.88 -1.66
C LYS A 146 20.30 19.93 -1.55
N ALA A 147 19.68 18.82 -1.17
CA ALA A 147 18.24 18.64 -1.14
C ALA A 147 17.64 18.96 0.24
N HIS A 148 16.34 19.16 0.28
CA HIS A 148 15.57 19.18 1.54
C HIS A 148 15.34 17.73 2.00
N VAL A 149 16.10 17.30 3.00
CA VAL A 149 16.08 15.94 3.54
C VAL A 149 15.60 15.93 4.98
N THR A 150 14.68 15.04 5.29
CA THR A 150 14.20 14.78 6.66
C THR A 150 14.54 13.35 7.04
N VAL A 151 15.07 13.14 8.24
CA VAL A 151 15.22 11.82 8.86
C VAL A 151 14.03 11.63 9.81
N PRO A 152 12.98 10.90 9.37
CA PRO A 152 11.77 10.77 10.18
C PRO A 152 12.01 9.81 11.35
N LYS A 153 11.48 10.14 12.52
CA LYS A 153 11.56 9.24 13.69
C LYS A 153 10.41 8.23 13.69
N PRO A 154 10.60 7.01 14.21
CA PRO A 154 9.52 6.09 14.47
C PRO A 154 8.41 6.73 15.32
N GLY A 155 7.15 6.52 14.93
CA GLY A 155 5.97 7.22 15.46
C GLY A 155 5.66 8.54 14.78
N GLY A 156 6.63 9.13 14.07
CA GLY A 156 6.43 10.35 13.27
C GLY A 156 5.67 10.10 11.97
N LYS A 157 5.26 11.19 11.32
CA LYS A 157 4.54 11.14 10.04
C LYS A 157 5.36 11.76 8.92
N ILE A 158 5.20 11.21 7.72
CA ILE A 158 5.60 11.87 6.48
C ILE A 158 4.41 12.70 6.01
N PRO A 159 4.56 14.03 5.84
CA PRO A 159 3.45 14.95 5.64
C PRO A 159 2.99 14.99 4.17
N VAL A 160 2.31 13.93 3.73
CA VAL A 160 1.63 13.90 2.43
C VAL A 160 0.18 14.29 2.62
N THR A 161 -0.32 15.18 1.76
CA THR A 161 -1.72 15.63 1.84
C THR A 161 -2.67 14.56 1.28
N GLY A 162 -3.72 14.25 2.03
CA GLY A 162 -4.82 13.40 1.57
C GLY A 162 -4.80 11.96 2.09
N PHE A 163 -3.68 11.47 2.62
CA PHE A 163 -3.58 10.20 3.32
C PHE A 163 -2.49 10.24 4.40
N ASP A 164 -2.51 9.30 5.32
CA ASP A 164 -1.57 9.24 6.44
C ASP A 164 -0.45 8.24 6.18
N ILE A 165 0.80 8.65 6.45
CA ILE A 165 1.96 7.76 6.52
C ILE A 165 2.57 7.88 7.90
N THR A 166 2.61 6.79 8.65
CA THR A 166 3.29 6.72 9.95
C THR A 166 4.54 5.85 9.80
N VAL A 167 5.68 6.41 10.17
CA VAL A 167 6.95 5.67 10.21
C VAL A 167 6.94 4.74 11.41
N VAL A 168 7.22 3.47 11.21
CA VAL A 168 7.26 2.45 12.28
C VAL A 168 8.67 1.92 12.56
N ALA A 169 9.56 2.09 11.59
CA ALA A 169 10.98 1.75 11.68
C ALA A 169 11.79 2.79 10.93
N ASN A 170 12.93 3.21 11.45
CA ASN A 170 13.92 4.03 10.75
C ASN A 170 15.23 4.07 11.52
N ALA A 171 16.36 4.11 10.82
CA ALA A 171 17.69 4.29 11.41
C ALA A 171 18.03 3.28 12.53
N GLY A 172 17.51 2.06 12.44
CA GLY A 172 17.67 1.01 13.44
C GLY A 172 16.72 1.14 14.64
N GLU A 173 15.91 2.19 14.73
CA GLU A 173 14.92 2.40 15.76
C GLU A 173 13.53 1.92 15.30
N LEU A 174 12.71 1.47 16.24
CA LEU A 174 11.34 1.02 16.01
C LEU A 174 10.37 1.81 16.90
N ILE A 175 9.08 1.80 16.54
CA ILE A 175 8.06 2.31 17.46
C ILE A 175 8.06 1.50 18.76
N THR A 176 7.84 2.18 19.87
CA THR A 176 7.77 1.59 21.22
C THR A 176 6.35 1.60 21.81
N SER A 177 5.42 2.23 21.11
CA SER A 177 4.02 2.33 21.52
C SER A 177 3.08 1.85 20.43
N PRO A 178 1.94 1.25 20.79
CA PRO A 178 0.95 0.81 19.82
C PRO A 178 0.44 1.93 18.95
N LEU A 179 0.25 1.66 17.65
CA LEU A 179 -0.29 2.63 16.71
C LEU A 179 -1.75 2.97 17.04
N SER A 180 -2.01 4.24 17.24
CA SER A 180 -3.36 4.73 17.55
C SER A 180 -4.33 4.49 16.38
N GLY A 181 -5.54 4.02 16.71
CA GLY A 181 -6.60 3.77 15.74
C GLY A 181 -6.39 2.53 14.86
N MET A 182 -5.38 1.70 15.14
CA MET A 182 -5.18 0.43 14.45
C MET A 182 -5.87 -0.72 15.21
N PRO A 183 -6.73 -1.52 14.55
CA PRO A 183 -7.37 -2.66 15.18
C PRO A 183 -6.36 -3.63 15.78
N GLY A 184 -6.55 -4.03 17.04
CA GLY A 184 -5.67 -5.01 17.70
C GLY A 184 -4.29 -4.50 18.07
N ALA A 185 -3.98 -3.19 17.86
CA ALA A 185 -2.72 -2.64 18.35
C ALA A 185 -2.67 -2.66 19.89
N GLY A 186 -1.51 -3.04 20.43
CA GLY A 186 -1.28 -3.21 21.87
C GLY A 186 -1.75 -4.54 22.45
N THR A 187 -2.42 -5.40 21.67
CA THR A 187 -2.85 -6.71 22.16
C THR A 187 -1.71 -7.73 22.16
N PRO A 188 -1.70 -8.69 23.09
CA PRO A 188 -0.72 -9.76 23.08
C PRO A 188 -0.75 -10.56 21.78
N ASN A 189 0.42 -10.86 21.22
CA ASN A 189 0.55 -11.71 20.05
C ASN A 189 0.94 -13.14 20.47
N PRO A 190 0.02 -14.11 20.43
CA PRO A 190 0.29 -15.48 20.85
C PRO A 190 1.33 -16.20 19.99
N LEU A 191 1.58 -15.71 18.76
CA LEU A 191 2.52 -16.29 17.82
C LEU A 191 3.98 -16.08 18.25
N CYS A 192 4.25 -15.13 19.15
CA CYS A 192 5.61 -14.80 19.60
C CYS A 192 6.38 -16.01 20.18
N ARG A 193 5.65 -16.99 20.74
CA ARG A 193 6.24 -18.24 21.28
C ARG A 193 6.80 -19.15 20.17
N GLN A 194 6.36 -18.96 18.94
CA GLN A 194 6.77 -19.76 17.78
C GLN A 194 7.89 -19.08 16.98
N PHE A 195 8.33 -17.89 17.40
CA PHE A 195 9.36 -17.15 16.69
C PHE A 195 10.71 -17.87 16.81
N VAL A 196 11.33 -18.11 15.68
CA VAL A 196 12.70 -18.63 15.59
C VAL A 196 13.56 -17.53 14.97
N PRO A 197 14.57 -17.02 15.69
CA PRO A 197 15.48 -16.02 15.14
C PRO A 197 16.23 -16.56 13.92
N LYS A 198 16.45 -15.73 12.92
CA LYS A 198 17.38 -16.02 11.83
C LYS A 198 18.74 -15.37 12.10
N VAL A 199 19.78 -15.97 11.54
CA VAL A 199 21.11 -15.35 11.58
C VAL A 199 20.99 -13.97 10.93
N GLN A 200 21.52 -12.96 11.64
CA GLN A 200 21.44 -11.59 11.17
C GLN A 200 22.07 -11.48 9.77
N ASP A 201 21.40 -10.75 8.90
CA ASP A 201 21.89 -10.49 7.56
C ASP A 201 23.32 -9.97 7.60
N ALA A 202 24.16 -10.44 6.67
CA ALA A 202 25.52 -9.91 6.49
C ALA A 202 25.51 -8.45 6.01
N THR A 203 24.35 -7.91 5.64
CA THR A 203 24.16 -6.55 5.15
C THR A 203 23.43 -5.70 6.18
N PRO A 204 24.15 -5.04 7.11
CA PRO A 204 23.53 -4.24 8.16
C PRO A 204 22.69 -3.07 7.66
N GLU A 205 22.84 -2.67 6.40
CA GLU A 205 22.08 -1.55 5.81
C GLU A 205 20.56 -1.76 5.89
N ASN A 206 20.07 -2.98 5.67
CA ASN A 206 18.65 -3.31 5.81
C ASN A 206 18.10 -3.05 7.22
N TYR A 207 18.96 -3.11 8.23
CA TYR A 207 18.59 -2.82 9.63
C TYR A 207 18.14 -1.37 9.81
N TYR A 208 18.55 -0.46 8.93
CA TYR A 208 18.23 0.96 9.00
C TYR A 208 17.02 1.35 8.15
N ALA A 209 16.42 0.39 7.45
CA ALA A 209 15.33 0.65 6.51
C ALA A 209 14.14 1.40 7.13
N ILE A 210 13.57 2.35 6.38
CA ILE A 210 12.31 2.99 6.74
C ILE A 210 11.19 1.98 6.50
N GLY A 211 10.42 1.69 7.56
CA GLY A 211 9.16 0.95 7.48
C GLY A 211 7.98 1.85 7.80
N THR A 212 6.85 1.64 7.15
CA THR A 212 5.68 2.52 7.25
C THR A 212 4.36 1.75 7.39
N VAL A 213 3.41 2.39 8.06
CA VAL A 213 1.97 2.08 7.98
C VAL A 213 1.27 3.23 7.28
N ILE A 214 0.56 2.90 6.22
CA ILE A 214 -0.15 3.85 5.36
C ILE A 214 -1.66 3.68 5.59
N ARG A 215 -2.39 4.81 5.73
CA ARG A 215 -3.84 4.80 5.95
C ARG A 215 -4.53 5.82 5.05
N TYR A 216 -5.67 5.40 4.49
CA TYR A 216 -6.58 6.29 3.78
C TYR A 216 -8.02 6.00 4.22
N GLY A 217 -8.52 6.76 5.19
CA GLY A 217 -9.76 6.42 5.88
C GLY A 217 -9.65 5.06 6.59
N ASN A 218 -10.45 4.10 6.14
CA ASN A 218 -10.44 2.72 6.65
C ASN A 218 -9.43 1.81 5.92
N PHE A 219 -8.90 2.23 4.76
CA PHE A 219 -7.85 1.47 4.06
C PHE A 219 -6.53 1.51 4.85
N ARG A 220 -5.85 0.36 4.95
CA ARG A 220 -4.61 0.18 5.71
C ARG A 220 -3.62 -0.66 4.91
N MET A 221 -2.41 -0.15 4.75
CA MET A 221 -1.32 -0.86 4.09
C MET A 221 -0.09 -0.91 4.99
N LEU A 222 0.58 -2.05 5.00
CA LEU A 222 1.86 -2.26 5.67
C LEU A 222 2.96 -2.38 4.62
N ASP A 223 3.98 -1.53 4.73
CA ASP A 223 5.18 -1.57 3.91
C ASP A 223 6.41 -1.37 4.81
N LEU A 224 7.16 -2.42 5.03
CA LEU A 224 8.35 -2.40 5.87
C LEU A 224 9.66 -2.34 5.08
N SER A 225 9.57 -2.13 3.75
CA SER A 225 10.74 -2.14 2.86
C SER A 225 11.59 -3.41 3.07
N ASP A 226 12.88 -3.27 3.40
CA ASP A 226 13.78 -4.40 3.60
C ASP A 226 14.08 -4.70 5.08
N LEU A 227 13.18 -4.31 5.99
CA LEU A 227 13.33 -4.58 7.42
C LEU A 227 13.63 -6.07 7.66
N THR A 228 14.48 -6.34 8.66
CA THR A 228 14.97 -7.71 8.88
C THR A 228 13.97 -8.57 9.67
N TRP A 229 14.04 -9.90 9.48
CA TRP A 229 13.23 -10.90 10.18
C TRP A 229 13.18 -10.69 11.70
N ASN A 230 14.35 -10.40 12.32
CA ASN A 230 14.42 -10.24 13.76
C ASN A 230 13.80 -8.93 14.25
N GLN A 231 13.90 -7.83 13.46
CA GLN A 231 13.25 -6.56 13.80
C GLN A 231 11.73 -6.62 13.65
N GLU A 232 11.23 -7.38 12.67
CA GLU A 232 9.79 -7.59 12.52
C GLU A 232 9.15 -8.16 13.80
N LYS A 233 9.84 -9.09 14.46
CA LYS A 233 9.40 -9.65 15.75
C LYS A 233 9.27 -8.57 16.82
N GLU A 234 10.16 -7.59 16.86
CA GLU A 234 10.12 -6.53 17.86
C GLU A 234 8.91 -5.60 17.67
N LEU A 235 8.45 -5.41 16.44
CA LEU A 235 7.24 -4.63 16.12
C LEU A 235 5.94 -5.33 16.57
N VAL A 236 5.95 -6.65 16.73
CA VAL A 236 4.73 -7.40 17.00
C VAL A 236 4.79 -8.28 18.25
N CYS A 237 5.89 -8.28 19.00
CA CYS A 237 6.09 -9.11 20.19
C CYS A 237 6.65 -8.31 21.37
N PRO A 238 6.22 -8.59 22.63
CA PRO A 238 5.17 -9.54 22.99
C PRO A 238 3.76 -9.08 22.62
N ASN A 239 3.58 -7.77 22.40
CA ASN A 239 2.33 -7.16 21.97
C ASN A 239 2.47 -6.63 20.54
N ASN A 240 1.42 -6.76 19.76
CA ASN A 240 1.38 -6.25 18.39
C ASN A 240 1.28 -4.72 18.40
N LEU A 241 2.36 -4.01 18.13
CA LEU A 241 2.37 -2.55 18.07
C LEU A 241 1.73 -2.00 16.79
N LEU A 242 1.77 -2.75 15.70
CA LEU A 242 1.28 -2.33 14.38
C LEU A 242 -0.24 -2.43 14.25
N GLY A 243 -0.85 -3.37 14.98
CA GLY A 243 -2.25 -3.75 14.79
C GLY A 243 -2.43 -4.88 13.77
N ALA A 244 -3.67 -5.11 13.34
CA ALA A 244 -4.07 -6.21 12.48
C ALA A 244 -5.10 -5.77 11.43
N ASN A 245 -5.50 -6.71 10.57
CA ASN A 245 -6.49 -6.51 9.52
C ASN A 245 -6.05 -5.42 8.52
N PHE A 246 -4.84 -5.54 8.04
CA PHE A 246 -4.37 -4.72 6.93
C PHE A 246 -5.09 -5.14 5.64
N ASP A 247 -5.40 -4.18 4.81
CA ASP A 247 -5.95 -4.45 3.48
C ASP A 247 -4.87 -4.95 2.55
N VAL A 248 -3.67 -4.34 2.64
CA VAL A 248 -2.52 -4.71 1.81
C VAL A 248 -1.25 -4.86 2.64
N TYR A 249 -0.48 -5.88 2.33
CA TYR A 249 0.88 -6.08 2.77
C TYR A 249 1.81 -6.08 1.56
N ASN A 250 2.68 -5.07 1.47
CA ASN A 250 3.81 -5.13 0.56
C ASN A 250 4.86 -6.06 1.17
N THR A 251 5.17 -7.18 0.49
CA THR A 251 6.03 -8.18 1.11
C THR A 251 7.40 -7.60 1.43
N THR A 252 7.79 -7.74 2.68
CA THR A 252 9.08 -7.25 3.15
C THR A 252 10.21 -7.92 2.36
N ARG A 253 11.20 -7.12 1.98
CA ARG A 253 12.43 -7.56 1.35
C ARG A 253 12.21 -8.45 0.12
N HIS A 254 11.35 -7.98 -0.79
CA HIS A 254 11.04 -8.65 -2.07
C HIS A 254 10.51 -10.08 -1.93
N GLY A 255 10.16 -10.52 -0.72
CA GLY A 255 9.78 -11.91 -0.46
C GLY A 255 10.97 -12.87 -0.42
N THR A 256 12.08 -12.45 0.19
CA THR A 256 13.22 -13.33 0.51
C THR A 256 13.03 -14.01 1.87
N ASP A 257 13.84 -15.03 2.16
CA ASP A 257 13.77 -15.79 3.41
C ASP A 257 14.27 -15.00 4.65
N PHE A 258 14.76 -13.79 4.46
CA PHE A 258 15.32 -12.95 5.53
C PHE A 258 14.33 -11.96 6.13
N ALA A 259 13.08 -11.99 5.67
CA ALA A 259 11.99 -11.13 6.14
C ALA A 259 10.63 -11.80 5.91
N GLY A 260 9.54 -11.15 6.28
CA GLY A 260 8.19 -11.70 6.16
C GLY A 260 7.93 -12.81 7.18
N SER A 261 8.35 -12.63 8.42
CA SER A 261 8.24 -13.65 9.49
C SER A 261 6.78 -14.04 9.76
N PRO A 262 6.50 -15.32 10.11
CA PRO A 262 5.14 -15.74 10.44
C PRO A 262 4.50 -14.93 11.56
N VAL A 263 5.31 -14.49 12.54
CA VAL A 263 4.80 -13.71 13.68
C VAL A 263 4.33 -12.31 13.26
N LEU A 264 4.96 -11.73 12.21
CA LEU A 264 4.53 -10.48 11.61
C LEU A 264 3.32 -10.69 10.70
N VAL A 265 3.48 -11.51 9.66
CA VAL A 265 2.50 -11.64 8.58
C VAL A 265 1.15 -12.14 9.09
N HIS A 266 1.17 -13.12 10.01
CA HIS A 266 -0.07 -13.66 10.59
C HIS A 266 -0.68 -12.74 11.66
N ALA A 267 0.11 -11.89 12.32
CA ALA A 267 -0.43 -10.87 13.21
C ALA A 267 -1.04 -9.71 12.44
N ALA A 268 -0.41 -9.30 11.32
CA ALA A 268 -0.91 -8.25 10.44
C ALA A 268 -2.22 -8.65 9.72
N ARG A 269 -2.40 -9.94 9.40
CA ARG A 269 -3.61 -10.50 8.77
C ARG A 269 -4.02 -9.73 7.51
N PRO A 270 -3.15 -9.60 6.49
CA PRO A 270 -3.47 -8.88 5.28
C PRO A 270 -4.56 -9.59 4.47
N ARG A 271 -5.41 -8.80 3.79
CA ARG A 271 -6.38 -9.32 2.80
C ARG A 271 -5.70 -9.61 1.47
N VAL A 272 -4.75 -8.79 1.09
CA VAL A 272 -3.96 -8.92 -0.14
C VAL A 272 -2.50 -8.73 0.19
N ALA A 273 -1.65 -9.53 -0.44
CA ALA A 273 -0.21 -9.28 -0.47
C ALA A 273 0.22 -8.90 -1.89
N VAL A 274 1.18 -7.99 -2.00
CA VAL A 274 1.84 -7.63 -3.27
C VAL A 274 3.34 -7.82 -3.10
N MET A 275 3.99 -8.47 -4.05
CA MET A 275 5.41 -8.80 -3.98
C MET A 275 6.20 -8.11 -5.08
N ASN A 276 7.21 -7.34 -4.67
CA ASN A 276 8.15 -6.66 -5.55
C ASN A 276 9.35 -7.56 -5.87
N ASN A 277 9.09 -8.73 -6.42
CA ASN A 277 10.12 -9.70 -6.78
C ASN A 277 10.63 -9.52 -8.23
N SER A 278 11.75 -10.17 -8.53
CA SER A 278 12.16 -10.48 -9.92
C SER A 278 12.00 -11.98 -10.20
N PRO A 279 12.35 -12.47 -11.39
CA PRO A 279 12.41 -13.90 -11.65
C PRO A 279 13.28 -14.65 -10.64
N GLY A 280 14.49 -14.17 -10.36
CA GLY A 280 15.45 -14.84 -9.49
C GLY A 280 15.61 -14.26 -8.08
N LYS A 281 15.10 -13.05 -7.81
CA LYS A 281 15.22 -12.42 -6.48
C LYS A 281 13.87 -12.32 -5.79
N GLY A 282 13.78 -12.82 -4.58
CA GLY A 282 12.53 -12.90 -3.81
C GLY A 282 11.63 -14.03 -4.31
N GLY A 283 10.39 -14.07 -3.84
CA GLY A 283 9.44 -15.13 -4.21
C GLY A 283 9.95 -16.52 -3.83
N THR A 284 10.51 -16.68 -2.64
CA THR A 284 11.04 -17.95 -2.15
C THR A 284 9.92 -18.89 -1.69
N PRO A 285 10.15 -20.20 -1.62
CA PRO A 285 9.17 -21.17 -1.13
C PRO A 285 8.65 -20.82 0.28
N GLU A 286 9.53 -20.34 1.16
CA GLU A 286 9.17 -19.94 2.52
C GLU A 286 8.22 -18.75 2.51
N THR A 287 8.50 -17.72 1.72
CA THR A 287 7.62 -16.55 1.58
C THR A 287 6.22 -16.94 1.12
N PHE A 288 6.12 -17.76 0.05
CA PHE A 288 4.82 -18.22 -0.42
C PHE A 288 4.04 -18.99 0.66
N LYS A 289 4.74 -19.88 1.38
CA LYS A 289 4.14 -20.66 2.46
C LYS A 289 3.59 -19.75 3.57
N ILE A 290 4.41 -18.81 4.05
CA ILE A 290 4.04 -17.91 5.15
C ILE A 290 2.88 -17.01 4.74
N VAL A 291 3.00 -16.32 3.61
CA VAL A 291 2.00 -15.35 3.15
C VAL A 291 0.66 -16.04 2.91
N ARG A 292 0.66 -17.19 2.20
CA ARG A 292 -0.58 -17.92 1.90
C ARG A 292 -1.25 -18.55 3.11
N SER A 293 -0.49 -18.88 4.15
CA SER A 293 -1.07 -19.37 5.41
C SER A 293 -1.55 -18.27 6.33
N SER A 294 -1.40 -17.00 5.94
CA SER A 294 -1.88 -15.87 6.75
C SER A 294 -3.40 -15.87 6.84
N PRO A 295 -3.97 -15.75 8.05
CA PRO A 295 -5.42 -15.73 8.22
C PRO A 295 -6.04 -14.52 7.52
N GLY A 296 -7.01 -14.78 6.64
CA GLY A 296 -7.76 -13.73 5.95
C GLY A 296 -7.17 -13.29 4.61
N LEU A 297 -6.04 -13.87 4.18
CA LEU A 297 -5.51 -13.60 2.84
C LEU A 297 -6.50 -14.09 1.77
N LEU A 298 -6.80 -13.20 0.84
CA LEU A 298 -7.66 -13.47 -0.33
C LEU A 298 -6.82 -13.75 -1.57
N ASP A 299 -5.80 -12.92 -1.82
CA ASP A 299 -4.97 -13.03 -3.02
C ASP A 299 -3.52 -12.58 -2.76
N PHE A 300 -2.62 -13.14 -3.58
CA PHE A 300 -1.22 -12.79 -3.59
C PHE A 300 -0.80 -12.37 -5.00
N TRP A 301 -0.46 -11.08 -5.18
CA TRP A 301 -0.04 -10.48 -6.44
C TRP A 301 1.48 -10.43 -6.52
N GLN A 302 2.03 -10.61 -7.70
CA GLN A 302 3.48 -10.64 -7.95
C GLN A 302 3.85 -9.68 -9.08
N LEU A 303 4.95 -8.93 -8.93
CA LEU A 303 5.51 -8.19 -10.06
C LEU A 303 6.10 -9.11 -11.12
N HIS A 304 6.74 -10.20 -10.70
CA HIS A 304 7.27 -11.21 -11.60
C HIS A 304 6.82 -12.63 -11.24
N TYR A 305 6.77 -13.48 -12.26
CA TYR A 305 6.83 -14.93 -12.08
C TYR A 305 8.15 -15.26 -11.37
N SER A 306 8.09 -16.03 -10.30
CA SER A 306 9.29 -16.44 -9.57
C SER A 306 9.83 -17.76 -10.09
N GLU A 307 11.09 -17.79 -10.51
CA GLU A 307 11.81 -19.01 -10.91
C GLU A 307 12.30 -19.81 -9.70
N ASN A 308 12.26 -19.23 -8.50
CA ASN A 308 12.65 -19.92 -7.27
C ASN A 308 11.63 -20.96 -6.83
N VAL A 309 10.46 -20.99 -7.46
CA VAL A 309 9.38 -21.92 -7.17
C VAL A 309 8.73 -22.45 -8.46
N GLY A 310 8.08 -23.61 -8.37
CA GLY A 310 7.34 -24.17 -9.51
C GLY A 310 6.07 -23.38 -9.86
N LYS A 311 5.49 -23.70 -11.01
CA LYS A 311 4.25 -23.08 -11.50
C LYS A 311 3.11 -23.21 -10.48
N ASP A 312 3.03 -24.32 -9.79
CA ASP A 312 1.97 -24.62 -8.81
C ASP A 312 2.07 -23.75 -7.54
N ILE A 313 3.25 -23.14 -7.30
CA ILE A 313 3.50 -22.28 -6.16
C ILE A 313 3.40 -20.80 -6.56
N ASN A 314 3.68 -20.42 -7.81
CA ASN A 314 3.39 -19.06 -8.26
C ASN A 314 1.89 -18.77 -8.20
N SER A 315 1.53 -17.51 -8.12
CA SER A 315 0.13 -17.10 -8.24
C SER A 315 -0.39 -17.38 -9.65
N PRO A 316 -1.71 -17.51 -9.85
CA PRO A 316 -2.27 -17.61 -11.20
C PRO A 316 -1.84 -16.44 -12.08
N ASP A 317 -1.66 -16.69 -13.38
CA ASP A 317 -1.07 -15.75 -14.36
C ASP A 317 -1.69 -14.34 -14.33
N GLN A 318 -2.99 -14.22 -14.08
CA GLN A 318 -3.65 -12.91 -14.00
C GLN A 318 -3.20 -12.04 -12.81
N PHE A 319 -2.59 -12.64 -11.78
CA PHE A 319 -2.06 -11.94 -10.61
C PHE A 319 -0.56 -11.61 -10.74
N ILE A 320 0.07 -11.96 -11.86
CA ILE A 320 1.49 -11.73 -12.11
C ILE A 320 1.64 -10.69 -13.22
N ALA A 321 2.33 -9.59 -12.93
CA ALA A 321 2.48 -8.51 -13.91
C ALA A 321 3.44 -8.89 -15.04
N ASN A 322 4.56 -9.55 -14.75
CA ASN A 322 5.58 -9.91 -15.73
C ASN A 322 5.87 -11.41 -15.67
N MET A 323 5.77 -12.08 -16.82
CA MET A 323 5.94 -13.55 -16.93
C MET A 323 7.31 -13.94 -17.46
N ASP A 324 7.99 -13.06 -18.18
CA ASP A 324 9.26 -13.33 -18.81
C ASP A 324 10.43 -13.17 -17.84
N SER A 325 11.37 -14.10 -17.91
CA SER A 325 12.62 -14.05 -17.16
C SER A 325 13.74 -13.26 -17.86
N SER A 326 13.50 -12.77 -19.07
CA SER A 326 14.50 -12.01 -19.82
C SER A 326 14.55 -10.56 -19.39
N PRO A 327 15.60 -10.13 -18.68
CA PRO A 327 15.65 -8.80 -18.07
C PRO A 327 15.78 -7.64 -19.07
N THR A 328 16.07 -7.90 -20.33
CA THR A 328 16.49 -6.86 -21.28
C THR A 328 15.44 -6.43 -22.29
N ASN A 329 14.38 -7.21 -22.53
CA ASN A 329 13.47 -6.96 -23.65
C ASN A 329 11.97 -7.06 -23.36
N HIS A 330 11.54 -7.31 -22.10
CA HIS A 330 10.12 -7.36 -21.81
C HIS A 330 9.55 -5.96 -21.50
N PRO A 331 8.35 -5.66 -21.93
CA PRO A 331 7.65 -4.47 -21.46
C PRO A 331 7.47 -4.60 -19.95
N ALA A 332 7.87 -3.57 -19.23
CA ALA A 332 7.69 -3.53 -17.78
C ALA A 332 6.23 -3.22 -17.46
N HIS A 333 5.52 -4.23 -17.02
CA HIS A 333 4.14 -4.09 -16.56
C HIS A 333 4.10 -3.81 -15.07
N PHE A 334 3.18 -2.96 -14.66
CA PHE A 334 2.97 -2.59 -13.26
C PHE A 334 1.67 -3.18 -12.70
N ILE A 335 1.57 -3.18 -11.39
CA ILE A 335 0.31 -3.44 -10.68
C ILE A 335 -0.21 -2.10 -10.15
N LYS A 336 -1.45 -1.76 -10.49
CA LYS A 336 -2.13 -0.58 -9.94
C LYS A 336 -3.12 -0.99 -8.85
N LEU A 337 -3.09 -0.30 -7.71
CA LEU A 337 -4.09 -0.39 -6.68
C LEU A 337 -4.77 0.97 -6.51
N SER A 338 -6.11 0.98 -6.46
CA SER A 338 -6.91 2.18 -6.22
C SER A 338 -7.74 1.98 -4.95
N ALA A 339 -7.37 2.68 -3.87
CA ALA A 339 -8.01 2.57 -2.57
C ALA A 339 -9.04 3.66 -2.34
N ARG A 340 -10.13 3.33 -1.63
CA ARG A 340 -11.18 4.26 -1.18
C ARG A 340 -11.18 4.40 0.33
N THR A 341 -11.78 5.48 0.80
CA THR A 341 -11.82 5.80 2.24
C THR A 341 -12.62 4.83 3.09
N ASP A 342 -13.52 4.07 2.50
CA ASP A 342 -14.32 3.04 3.20
C ASP A 342 -13.53 1.75 3.46
N GLY A 343 -12.32 1.62 2.88
CA GLY A 343 -11.48 0.42 2.95
C GLY A 343 -11.71 -0.56 1.81
N SER A 344 -12.56 -0.22 0.83
CA SER A 344 -12.62 -0.94 -0.43
C SER A 344 -11.44 -0.54 -1.34
N PHE A 345 -11.01 -1.44 -2.20
CA PHE A 345 -9.96 -1.14 -3.17
C PHE A 345 -10.03 -2.08 -4.37
N THR A 346 -9.43 -1.67 -5.47
CA THR A 346 -9.31 -2.45 -6.69
C THR A 346 -7.85 -2.64 -7.02
N VAL A 347 -7.45 -3.83 -7.42
CA VAL A 347 -6.10 -4.12 -7.93
C VAL A 347 -6.19 -4.52 -9.38
N THR A 348 -5.35 -3.92 -10.22
CA THR A 348 -5.32 -4.13 -11.67
C THR A 348 -3.92 -4.55 -12.10
N ASN A 349 -3.85 -5.62 -12.88
CA ASN A 349 -2.65 -6.02 -13.61
C ASN A 349 -2.63 -5.30 -14.95
N GLU A 350 -1.65 -4.44 -15.18
CA GLU A 350 -1.57 -3.65 -16.41
C GLU A 350 -1.35 -4.53 -17.66
N ARG A 351 -0.56 -5.60 -17.54
CA ARG A 351 -0.28 -6.53 -18.63
C ARG A 351 -1.54 -7.15 -19.24
N THR A 352 -2.49 -7.56 -18.40
CA THR A 352 -3.66 -8.33 -18.84
C THR A 352 -4.95 -7.53 -18.82
N GLY A 353 -4.95 -6.35 -18.20
CA GLY A 353 -6.17 -5.59 -17.88
C GLY A 353 -7.04 -6.28 -16.81
N PHE A 354 -6.60 -7.42 -16.24
CA PHE A 354 -7.35 -8.08 -15.19
C PHE A 354 -7.45 -7.20 -13.96
N SER A 355 -8.67 -7.02 -13.48
CA SER A 355 -8.97 -6.15 -12.34
C SER A 355 -9.84 -6.90 -11.34
N LYS A 356 -9.49 -6.81 -10.06
CA LYS A 356 -10.26 -7.42 -8.96
C LYS A 356 -10.60 -6.40 -7.90
N GLU A 357 -11.87 -6.31 -7.57
CA GLU A 357 -12.37 -5.46 -6.48
C GLU A 357 -12.40 -6.23 -5.16
N TYR A 358 -11.98 -5.55 -4.10
CA TYR A 358 -12.00 -6.01 -2.73
C TYR A 358 -12.94 -5.08 -1.94
N PRO A 359 -14.15 -5.55 -1.59
CA PRO A 359 -15.14 -4.71 -0.92
C PRO A 359 -14.64 -4.28 0.47
N ALA A 360 -15.18 -3.19 0.98
CA ALA A 360 -14.91 -2.75 2.34
C ALA A 360 -15.15 -3.88 3.36
N PRO A 361 -14.32 -4.03 4.39
CA PRO A 361 -14.57 -4.99 5.46
C PRO A 361 -15.95 -4.72 6.08
N LYS A 362 -16.76 -5.78 6.27
CA LYS A 362 -18.02 -5.63 6.98
C LYS A 362 -17.73 -5.12 8.38
N THR A 363 -18.25 -3.95 8.73
CA THR A 363 -18.23 -3.48 10.11
C THR A 363 -19.05 -4.47 10.93
N SER A 364 -18.40 -5.18 11.85
CA SER A 364 -19.14 -5.90 12.87
C SER A 364 -19.85 -4.84 13.71
N THR A 365 -21.15 -4.65 13.49
CA THR A 365 -21.98 -3.95 14.45
C THR A 365 -21.93 -4.77 15.74
N SER A 366 -21.11 -4.34 16.70
CA SER A 366 -21.18 -4.85 18.06
C SER A 366 -22.59 -4.52 18.53
N ALA A 367 -23.43 -5.55 18.64
CA ALA A 367 -24.69 -5.41 19.34
C ALA A 367 -24.35 -4.90 20.75
N ALA A 368 -24.79 -3.69 21.06
CA ALA A 368 -24.70 -3.16 22.40
C ALA A 368 -25.34 -4.21 23.33
N PRO A 369 -24.69 -4.56 24.46
CA PRO A 369 -25.28 -5.50 25.41
C PRO A 369 -26.61 -4.88 25.86
N GLY A 370 -27.73 -5.56 25.49
CA GLY A 370 -29.07 -5.14 25.86
C GLY A 370 -29.14 -4.95 27.37
N SER A 371 -29.46 -3.75 27.82
CA SER A 371 -29.75 -3.46 29.20
C SER A 371 -31.00 -4.29 29.59
N LYS A 372 -30.81 -5.41 30.29
CA LYS A 372 -31.88 -6.10 30.97
C LYS A 372 -32.39 -5.15 32.05
N ARG A 373 -33.52 -4.51 31.79
CA ARG A 373 -34.31 -3.86 32.85
C ARG A 373 -34.68 -4.95 33.86
N LEU A 374 -34.10 -4.86 35.05
CA LEU A 374 -34.59 -5.58 36.23
C LEU A 374 -35.98 -5.03 36.54
N ALA A 375 -37.01 -5.83 36.30
CA ALA A 375 -38.37 -5.59 36.81
C ALA A 375 -38.30 -5.73 38.34
N SER A 376 -38.48 -4.64 39.04
CA SER A 376 -38.75 -4.68 40.49
C SER A 376 -40.10 -5.29 40.75
N ALA A 377 -40.16 -6.49 41.32
CA ALA A 377 -41.36 -7.04 41.93
C ALA A 377 -41.48 -6.49 43.32
N SER A 378 -42.46 -5.65 43.53
CA SER A 378 -42.96 -5.29 44.85
C SER A 378 -43.79 -6.40 45.45
N ARG A 379 -43.42 -6.91 46.61
CA ARG A 379 -44.31 -7.32 47.71
C ARG A 379 -43.58 -7.17 49.03
#